data_0ad69092f6cd89e58de790a2c50c934f
#
_entry.id   0ad69092f6cd89e58de790a2c50c934f
#
_cell.length_a   1.000
_cell.length_b   1.000
_cell.length_c   1.000
_cell.angle_alpha   90.00
_cell.angle_beta   90.00
_cell.angle_gamma   90.00
#
_symmetry.space_group_name_H-M   'P 1'
#
loop_
_entity.id
_entity.type
_entity.pdbx_description
1 polymer ?
#
loop_
_entity_poly.entity_id
_entity_poly.type
_entity_poly.pdbx_seq_one_letter_code
_entity_poly.pdbx_strand_id
1 'polypeptide(L)'
;LLIKQKPNIKVFAPDNGQDLLLSGEVDLAMEWNGDILQVMEEDPDISYVVPKEGSVVWEDALAIPKGAPNPQNAHKFINFLLGAEAGAAIAEFIQYATPNVAAKRLMPEEYKNNPAIFPSDTTLKSCESSIYKGEEAVRLYDEAWTRVLAA
;
A
#
# COMPACT_ATOMS: atom_id res chain seq x y z
N LEU A 1 7.84 -2.58 -22.05
CA LEU A 1 7.65 -3.78 -21.24
C LEU A 1 6.17 -4.11 -21.12
N LEU A 2 5.31 -3.28 -20.52
CA LEU A 2 3.89 -3.53 -20.24
C LEU A 2 3.08 -3.94 -21.49
N ILE A 3 3.27 -3.27 -22.64
CA ILE A 3 2.61 -3.66 -23.90
C ILE A 3 2.96 -5.09 -24.31
N LYS A 4 4.21 -5.53 -24.09
CA LYS A 4 4.63 -6.91 -24.38
C LYS A 4 4.06 -7.93 -23.41
N GLN A 5 3.76 -7.52 -22.19
CA GLN A 5 3.17 -8.36 -21.14
C GLN A 5 1.64 -8.45 -21.26
N LYS A 6 1.00 -7.44 -21.86
CA LYS A 6 -0.46 -7.31 -21.92
C LYS A 6 -1.19 -8.59 -22.34
N PRO A 7 -0.72 -9.40 -23.32
CA PRO A 7 -1.36 -10.66 -23.68
C PRO A 7 -1.42 -11.71 -22.56
N ASN A 8 -0.57 -11.56 -21.52
CA ASN A 8 -0.50 -12.43 -20.35
C ASN A 8 -1.16 -11.83 -19.10
N ILE A 9 -1.71 -10.63 -19.23
CA ILE A 9 -2.41 -9.93 -18.14
C ILE A 9 -3.91 -10.13 -18.34
N LYS A 10 -4.56 -10.77 -17.38
CA LYS A 10 -6.00 -11.02 -17.46
C LYS A 10 -6.78 -9.70 -17.39
N VAL A 11 -6.42 -8.84 -16.48
CA VAL A 11 -7.08 -7.55 -16.27
C VAL A 11 -6.14 -6.53 -15.63
N PHE A 12 -6.30 -5.26 -16.00
CA PHE A 12 -5.79 -4.14 -15.22
C PHE A 12 -6.88 -3.72 -14.24
N ALA A 13 -6.85 -4.33 -13.06
CA ALA A 13 -7.85 -4.11 -12.03
C ALA A 13 -7.74 -2.68 -11.45
N PRO A 14 -8.85 -2.02 -11.13
CA PRO A 14 -8.81 -0.67 -10.57
C PRO A 14 -8.31 -0.64 -9.13
N ASP A 15 -8.62 -1.62 -8.28
CA ASP A 15 -8.18 -1.74 -6.88
C ASP A 15 -8.94 -2.90 -6.22
N ASN A 16 -9.05 -4.02 -6.89
CA ASN A 16 -9.80 -5.20 -6.43
C ASN A 16 -9.10 -6.52 -6.77
N GLY A 17 -7.79 -6.50 -6.88
CA GLY A 17 -7.01 -7.71 -7.19
C GLY A 17 -7.10 -8.76 -6.08
N GLN A 18 -7.26 -8.35 -4.82
CA GLN A 18 -7.51 -9.22 -3.68
C GLN A 18 -8.81 -10.05 -3.88
N ASP A 19 -9.88 -9.44 -4.38
CA ASP A 19 -11.15 -10.15 -4.65
C ASP A 19 -10.99 -11.17 -5.78
N LEU A 20 -10.20 -10.83 -6.79
CA LEU A 20 -9.90 -11.72 -7.92
C LEU A 20 -9.05 -12.93 -7.49
N LEU A 21 -8.14 -12.75 -6.53
CA LEU A 21 -7.39 -13.86 -5.92
C LEU A 21 -8.31 -14.76 -5.10
N LEU A 22 -9.12 -14.19 -4.19
CA LEU A 22 -10.06 -14.94 -3.35
C LEU A 22 -11.08 -15.74 -4.17
N SER A 23 -11.56 -15.17 -5.26
CA SER A 23 -12.49 -15.87 -6.16
C SER A 23 -11.83 -16.94 -7.03
N GLY A 24 -10.50 -17.05 -7.02
CA GLY A 24 -9.74 -17.93 -7.91
C GLY A 24 -9.79 -17.50 -9.37
N GLU A 25 -10.16 -16.26 -9.64
CA GLU A 25 -10.21 -15.74 -11.01
C GLU A 25 -8.82 -15.46 -11.56
N VAL A 26 -7.86 -15.15 -10.70
CA VAL A 26 -6.44 -14.99 -11.02
C VAL A 26 -5.57 -15.73 -10.01
N ASP A 27 -4.42 -16.25 -10.46
CA ASP A 27 -3.44 -16.93 -9.61
C ASP A 27 -2.34 -15.99 -9.11
N LEU A 28 -2.22 -14.79 -9.68
CA LEU A 28 -1.20 -13.81 -9.36
C LEU A 28 -1.76 -12.40 -9.55
N ALA A 29 -1.58 -11.56 -8.55
CA ALA A 29 -1.92 -10.14 -8.60
C ALA A 29 -0.77 -9.27 -8.07
N MET A 30 -0.68 -8.04 -8.55
CA MET A 30 0.13 -6.99 -7.95
C MET A 30 -0.81 -6.12 -7.11
N GLU A 31 -0.66 -6.21 -5.80
CA GLU A 31 -1.57 -5.60 -4.84
C GLU A 31 -0.87 -5.01 -3.63
N TRP A 32 -1.62 -4.25 -2.86
CA TRP A 32 -1.18 -3.65 -1.61
C TRP A 32 -0.98 -4.74 -0.55
N ASN A 33 0.12 -4.62 0.20
CA ASN A 33 0.48 -5.65 1.17
C ASN A 33 -0.58 -5.85 2.27
N GLY A 34 -1.17 -4.78 2.81
CA GLY A 34 -2.17 -4.88 3.88
C GLY A 34 -3.45 -5.56 3.41
N ASP A 35 -3.91 -5.28 2.19
CA ASP A 35 -5.11 -5.90 1.63
C ASP A 35 -4.89 -7.41 1.41
N ILE A 36 -3.71 -7.79 0.93
CA ILE A 36 -3.38 -9.21 0.79
C ILE A 36 -3.20 -9.90 2.14
N LEU A 37 -2.63 -9.23 3.15
CA LEU A 37 -2.52 -9.79 4.49
C LEU A 37 -3.90 -10.05 5.13
N GLN A 38 -4.89 -9.20 4.85
CA GLN A 38 -6.27 -9.43 5.30
C GLN A 38 -6.88 -10.67 4.62
N VAL A 39 -6.73 -10.82 3.30
CA VAL A 39 -7.28 -11.99 2.60
C VAL A 39 -6.53 -13.29 2.90
N MET A 40 -5.26 -13.23 3.32
CA MET A 40 -4.52 -14.40 3.83
C MET A 40 -5.09 -14.94 5.14
N GLU A 41 -5.86 -14.16 5.89
CA GLU A 41 -6.62 -14.65 7.05
C GLU A 41 -7.84 -15.48 6.63
N GLU A 42 -8.39 -15.22 5.44
CA GLU A 42 -9.52 -15.94 4.87
C GLU A 42 -9.09 -17.17 4.06
N ASP A 43 -8.01 -17.04 3.30
CA ASP A 43 -7.44 -18.11 2.46
C ASP A 43 -5.92 -18.26 2.70
N PRO A 44 -5.50 -19.31 3.43
CA PRO A 44 -4.10 -19.55 3.75
C PRO A 44 -3.25 -20.00 2.55
N ASP A 45 -3.85 -20.32 1.41
CA ASP A 45 -3.12 -20.67 0.19
C ASP A 45 -2.62 -19.42 -0.55
N ILE A 46 -3.13 -18.23 -0.20
CA ILE A 46 -2.64 -16.94 -0.70
C ILE A 46 -1.39 -16.54 0.09
N SER A 47 -0.40 -16.01 -0.60
CA SER A 47 0.82 -15.49 0.01
C SER A 47 1.25 -14.16 -0.60
N TYR A 48 1.86 -13.29 0.23
CA TYR A 48 2.43 -12.02 -0.20
C TYR A 48 3.95 -12.07 -0.23
N VAL A 49 4.54 -11.54 -1.29
CA VAL A 49 6.00 -11.45 -1.42
C VAL A 49 6.42 -10.13 -2.06
N VAL A 50 7.43 -9.47 -1.50
CA VAL A 50 8.13 -8.38 -2.17
C VAL A 50 9.15 -8.99 -3.14
N PRO A 51 9.06 -8.72 -4.46
CA PRO A 51 10.00 -9.25 -5.43
C PRO A 51 11.44 -8.81 -5.15
N LYS A 52 12.42 -9.65 -5.54
CA LYS A 52 13.85 -9.31 -5.38
C LYS A 52 14.28 -8.07 -6.19
N GLU A 53 13.50 -7.75 -7.22
CA GLU A 53 13.68 -6.56 -8.06
C GLU A 53 13.29 -5.27 -7.33
N GLY A 54 12.59 -5.37 -6.20
CA GLY A 54 12.05 -4.25 -5.45
C GLY A 54 10.55 -4.06 -5.65
N SER A 55 10.03 -3.03 -5.03
CA SER A 55 8.61 -2.64 -5.05
C SER A 55 8.49 -1.13 -4.93
N VAL A 56 7.27 -0.64 -4.79
CA VAL A 56 6.97 0.77 -4.51
C VAL A 56 6.67 0.93 -3.02
N VAL A 57 7.30 1.93 -2.40
CA VAL A 57 7.01 2.37 -1.02
C VAL A 57 6.28 3.71 -1.09
N TRP A 58 5.22 3.83 -0.32
CA TRP A 58 4.41 5.03 -0.21
C TRP A 58 4.08 5.33 1.25
N GLU A 59 3.63 6.53 1.49
CA GLU A 59 3.19 7.01 2.80
C GLU A 59 1.86 7.75 2.65
N ASP A 60 0.85 7.33 3.41
CA ASP A 60 -0.38 8.07 3.52
C ASP A 60 -0.21 9.25 4.49
N ALA A 61 -0.74 10.39 4.12
CA ALA A 61 -0.66 11.61 4.90
C ALA A 61 -2.02 12.23 5.16
N LEU A 62 -2.24 12.69 6.38
CA LEU A 62 -3.39 13.51 6.74
C LEU A 62 -3.06 14.98 6.51
N ALA A 63 -3.89 15.67 5.75
CA ALA A 63 -3.72 17.09 5.48
C ALA A 63 -4.97 17.91 5.85
N ILE A 64 -4.73 19.14 6.29
CA ILE A 64 -5.80 20.11 6.56
C ILE A 64 -5.77 21.14 5.44
N PRO A 65 -6.79 21.18 4.54
CA PRO A 65 -6.83 22.15 3.46
C PRO A 65 -6.85 23.59 3.94
N LYS A 66 -6.25 24.49 3.17
CA LYS A 66 -6.36 25.93 3.43
C LYS A 66 -7.84 26.34 3.33
N GLY A 67 -8.33 27.00 4.39
CA GLY A 67 -9.73 27.41 4.48
C GLY A 67 -10.68 26.34 5.01
N ALA A 68 -10.18 25.23 5.57
CA ALA A 68 -11.01 24.25 6.26
C ALA A 68 -11.90 24.93 7.32
N PRO A 69 -13.19 24.60 7.42
CA PRO A 69 -14.13 25.29 8.32
C PRO A 69 -13.83 25.06 9.81
N ASN A 70 -13.21 23.92 10.15
CA ASN A 70 -12.91 23.50 11.51
C ASN A 70 -11.46 23.00 11.69
N PRO A 71 -10.43 23.81 11.40
CA PRO A 71 -9.04 23.33 11.40
C PRO A 71 -8.56 22.88 12.79
N GLN A 72 -9.06 23.50 13.87
CA GLN A 72 -8.70 23.10 15.23
C GLN A 72 -9.23 21.72 15.60
N ASN A 73 -10.44 21.37 15.14
CA ASN A 73 -10.98 20.03 15.34
C ASN A 73 -10.23 18.98 14.50
N ALA A 74 -9.83 19.34 13.29
CA ALA A 74 -8.97 18.50 12.45
C ALA A 74 -7.62 18.21 13.15
N HIS A 75 -6.97 19.22 13.73
CA HIS A 75 -5.76 19.03 14.52
C HIS A 75 -5.97 18.09 15.72
N LYS A 76 -7.09 18.24 16.44
CA LYS A 76 -7.41 17.35 17.57
C LYS A 76 -7.59 15.91 17.12
N PHE A 77 -8.26 15.71 15.99
CA PHE A 77 -8.48 14.39 15.42
C PHE A 77 -7.15 13.76 14.96
N ILE A 78 -6.33 14.50 14.24
CA ILE A 78 -4.99 14.01 13.82
C ILE A 78 -4.15 13.65 15.06
N ASN A 79 -4.13 14.50 16.10
CA ASN A 79 -3.42 14.20 17.34
C ASN A 79 -3.94 12.94 18.04
N PHE A 80 -5.23 12.68 18.00
CA PHE A 80 -5.81 11.44 18.51
C PHE A 80 -5.30 10.21 17.73
N LEU A 81 -5.32 10.28 16.40
CA LEU A 81 -4.82 9.20 15.54
C LEU A 81 -3.32 8.93 15.70
N LEU A 82 -2.55 9.97 16.00
CA LEU A 82 -1.11 9.87 16.27
C LEU A 82 -0.80 9.34 17.69
N GLY A 83 -1.81 9.17 18.53
CA GLY A 83 -1.66 8.50 19.83
C GLY A 83 -1.21 7.05 19.66
N ALA A 84 -0.38 6.56 20.58
CA ALA A 84 0.21 5.22 20.47
C ALA A 84 -0.86 4.12 20.40
N GLU A 85 -1.86 4.19 21.26
CA GLU A 85 -2.95 3.19 21.32
C GLU A 85 -3.83 3.24 20.05
N ALA A 86 -4.26 4.44 19.64
CA ALA A 86 -5.06 4.59 18.43
C ALA A 86 -4.29 4.18 17.18
N GLY A 87 -3.02 4.60 17.07
CA GLY A 87 -2.17 4.24 15.95
C GLY A 87 -1.88 2.74 15.86
N ALA A 88 -1.69 2.06 17.01
CA ALA A 88 -1.53 0.61 17.04
C ALA A 88 -2.81 -0.10 16.58
N ALA A 89 -3.96 0.26 17.15
CA ALA A 89 -5.24 -0.34 16.80
C ALA A 89 -5.59 -0.17 15.32
N ILE A 90 -5.32 1.01 14.74
CA ILE A 90 -5.52 1.27 13.31
C ILE A 90 -4.62 0.36 12.47
N ALA A 91 -3.31 0.34 12.75
CA ALA A 91 -2.37 -0.42 11.95
C ALA A 91 -2.65 -1.93 12.00
N GLU A 92 -2.98 -2.48 13.17
CA GLU A 92 -3.40 -3.88 13.33
C GLU A 92 -4.69 -4.19 12.56
N PHE A 93 -5.66 -3.27 12.57
CA PHE A 93 -6.91 -3.46 11.85
C PHE A 93 -6.75 -3.48 10.33
N ILE A 94 -5.94 -2.56 9.80
CA ILE A 94 -5.72 -2.45 8.35
C ILE A 94 -4.56 -3.31 7.83
N GLN A 95 -3.81 -3.98 8.71
CA GLN A 95 -2.66 -4.83 8.38
C GLN A 95 -1.51 -4.11 7.64
N TYR A 96 -1.37 -2.78 7.84
CA TYR A 96 -0.30 -1.97 7.26
C TYR A 96 0.73 -1.53 8.31
N ALA A 97 1.94 -1.25 7.87
CA ALA A 97 2.96 -0.67 8.73
C ALA A 97 2.55 0.71 9.27
N THR A 98 3.05 1.06 10.45
CA THR A 98 2.89 2.41 11.01
C THR A 98 4.25 3.10 11.12
N PRO A 99 4.35 4.40 10.75
CA PRO A 99 5.53 5.21 11.04
C PRO A 99 5.60 5.62 12.51
N ASN A 100 4.54 5.42 13.28
CA ASN A 100 4.48 5.78 14.70
C ASN A 100 5.25 4.76 15.55
N VAL A 101 6.46 5.12 15.96
CA VAL A 101 7.34 4.26 16.79
C VAL A 101 6.69 3.89 18.12
N ALA A 102 5.91 4.79 18.73
CA ALA A 102 5.22 4.51 19.99
C ALA A 102 4.09 3.48 19.79
N ALA A 103 3.34 3.58 18.71
CA ALA A 103 2.33 2.60 18.32
C ALA A 103 2.97 1.24 18.05
N LYS A 104 4.04 1.19 17.25
CA LYS A 104 4.76 -0.05 16.94
C LYS A 104 5.21 -0.81 18.20
N ARG A 105 5.61 -0.09 19.27
CA ARG A 105 6.01 -0.74 20.54
C ARG A 105 4.88 -1.48 21.24
N LEU A 106 3.63 -1.09 21.01
CA LEU A 106 2.45 -1.71 21.63
C LEU A 106 1.97 -2.95 20.87
N MET A 107 2.40 -3.12 19.63
CA MET A 107 1.96 -4.19 18.76
C MET A 107 2.57 -5.55 19.14
N PRO A 108 1.89 -6.67 18.81
CA PRO A 108 2.42 -8.02 19.00
C PRO A 108 3.77 -8.22 18.29
N GLU A 109 4.62 -9.07 18.87
CA GLU A 109 5.93 -9.40 18.26
C GLU A 109 5.79 -10.02 16.87
N GLU A 110 4.79 -10.86 16.68
CA GLU A 110 4.49 -11.48 15.39
C GLU A 110 4.25 -10.42 14.31
N TYR A 111 3.45 -9.41 14.62
CA TYR A 111 3.16 -8.30 13.71
C TYR A 111 4.42 -7.47 13.40
N LYS A 112 5.18 -7.11 14.42
CA LYS A 112 6.42 -6.31 14.30
C LYS A 112 7.50 -6.97 13.46
N ASN A 113 7.52 -8.31 13.48
CA ASN A 113 8.51 -9.13 12.79
C ASN A 113 8.01 -9.68 11.45
N ASN A 114 6.79 -9.34 11.03
CA ASN A 114 6.27 -9.76 9.74
C ASN A 114 6.96 -8.98 8.59
N PRO A 115 7.73 -9.63 7.71
CA PRO A 115 8.46 -8.96 6.64
C PRO A 115 7.56 -8.41 5.53
N ALA A 116 6.31 -8.85 5.44
CA ALA A 116 5.32 -8.29 4.54
C ALA A 116 4.78 -6.94 5.04
N ILE A 117 4.84 -6.67 6.36
CA ILE A 117 4.44 -5.40 6.98
C ILE A 117 5.66 -4.51 7.19
N PHE A 118 6.74 -5.05 7.74
CA PHE A 118 7.98 -4.34 8.03
C PHE A 118 9.15 -5.01 7.27
N PRO A 119 9.31 -4.71 5.98
CA PRO A 119 10.42 -5.24 5.19
C PRO A 119 11.77 -4.86 5.77
N SER A 120 12.78 -5.69 5.50
CA SER A 120 14.16 -5.39 5.94
C SER A 120 14.71 -4.14 5.25
N ASP A 121 15.71 -3.51 5.87
CA ASP A 121 16.43 -2.37 5.26
C ASP A 121 17.03 -2.74 3.89
N THR A 122 17.41 -3.98 3.70
CA THR A 122 17.93 -4.47 2.41
C THR A 122 16.84 -4.49 1.36
N THR A 123 15.65 -4.96 1.69
CA THR A 123 14.47 -4.95 0.81
C THR A 123 14.07 -3.51 0.49
N LEU A 124 13.99 -2.65 1.50
CA LEU A 124 13.62 -1.24 1.31
C LEU A 124 14.58 -0.48 0.39
N LYS A 125 15.89 -0.81 0.40
CA LYS A 125 16.88 -0.20 -0.50
C LYS A 125 16.67 -0.57 -1.97
N SER A 126 15.98 -1.65 -2.29
CA SER A 126 15.62 -2.04 -3.65
C SER A 126 14.29 -1.46 -4.09
N CYS A 127 13.55 -0.81 -3.18
CA CYS A 127 12.25 -0.20 -3.46
C CYS A 127 12.39 1.26 -3.91
N GLU A 128 11.41 1.72 -4.68
CA GLU A 128 11.29 3.12 -5.11
C GLU A 128 10.18 3.83 -4.32
N SER A 129 10.43 5.08 -3.94
CA SER A 129 9.40 5.90 -3.28
C SER A 129 8.43 6.47 -4.30
N SER A 130 7.14 6.33 -4.02
CA SER A 130 6.08 6.97 -4.80
C SER A 130 5.96 8.43 -4.37
N ILE A 131 6.64 9.33 -5.10
CA ILE A 131 6.63 10.77 -4.84
C ILE A 131 6.14 11.54 -6.06
N TYR A 132 5.49 12.66 -5.82
CA TYR A 132 5.11 13.59 -6.87
C TYR A 132 6.36 14.21 -7.53
N LYS A 133 6.51 14.00 -8.85
CA LYS A 133 7.67 14.46 -9.64
C LYS A 133 7.36 15.66 -10.54
N GLY A 134 6.24 16.34 -10.31
CA GLY A 134 5.78 17.48 -11.11
C GLY A 134 4.80 17.10 -12.22
N GLU A 135 4.12 18.13 -12.76
CA GLU A 135 3.05 17.97 -13.76
C GLU A 135 3.53 17.31 -15.06
N GLU A 136 4.75 17.59 -15.48
CA GLU A 136 5.32 16.98 -16.69
C GLU A 136 5.49 15.47 -16.53
N ALA A 137 5.95 15.01 -15.36
CA ALA A 137 6.08 13.58 -15.09
C ALA A 137 4.70 12.90 -15.07
N VAL A 138 3.70 13.52 -14.44
CA VAL A 138 2.32 13.02 -14.45
C VAL A 138 1.81 12.87 -15.88
N ARG A 139 1.96 13.88 -16.71
CA ARG A 139 1.56 13.82 -18.13
C ARG A 139 2.25 12.68 -18.88
N LEU A 140 3.54 12.45 -18.66
CA LEU A 140 4.28 11.35 -19.28
C LEU A 140 3.75 9.97 -18.83
N TYR A 141 3.40 9.83 -17.57
CA TYR A 141 2.76 8.61 -17.05
C TYR A 141 1.40 8.38 -17.69
N ASP A 142 0.55 9.39 -17.77
CA ASP A 142 -0.78 9.31 -18.38
C ASP A 142 -0.70 8.94 -19.87
N GLU A 143 0.21 9.57 -20.62
CA GLU A 143 0.45 9.26 -22.03
C GLU A 143 0.97 7.81 -22.20
N ALA A 144 1.88 7.36 -21.34
CA ALA A 144 2.41 6.00 -21.38
C ALA A 144 1.32 4.98 -21.06
N TRP A 145 0.51 5.23 -20.02
CA TRP A 145 -0.58 4.34 -19.62
C TRP A 145 -1.67 4.26 -20.69
N THR A 146 -2.06 5.38 -21.27
CA THR A 146 -3.00 5.42 -22.39
C THR A 146 -2.53 4.53 -23.55
N ARG A 147 -1.23 4.57 -23.89
CA ARG A 147 -0.67 3.69 -24.93
C ARG A 147 -0.69 2.21 -24.54
N VAL A 148 -0.49 1.88 -23.26
CA VAL A 148 -0.59 0.50 -22.78
C VAL A 148 -2.03 0.00 -22.90
N LEU A 149 -3.02 0.82 -22.51
CA LEU A 149 -4.42 0.45 -22.61
C LEU A 149 -4.91 0.29 -24.05
N ALA A 150 -4.41 1.11 -24.97
CA ALA A 150 -4.80 1.11 -26.37
C ALA A 150 -4.13 -0.01 -27.22
N ALA A 151 -3.05 -0.62 -26.73
CA ALA A 151 -2.34 -1.68 -27.42
C ALA A 151 -3.05 -3.03 -27.22
#